data_840ded94adbc604a6e778f7c16246c42
#
_entry.id   840ded94adbc604a6e778f7c16246c42
#
_cell.length_a   1.000
_cell.length_b   1.000
_cell.length_c   1.000
_cell.angle_alpha   90.00
_cell.angle_beta   90.00
_cell.angle_gamma   90.00
#
_symmetry.space_group_name_H-M   'P 1'
#
loop_
_entity.id
_entity.type
_entity.pdbx_description
1 polymer ?
#
loop_
_entity_poly.entity_id
_entity_poly.type
_entity_poly.pdbx_seq_one_letter_code
_entity_poly.pdbx_strand_id
1 'polypeptide(L)'
;MPPTYSIVIPAYNESARLGASLEKVLAYVHAQGWDAEVIVVNDGSRDNTGEIIRTFARNDPMVKLLENPGNRGKGYSVRNGMLHAEGRFIVFSDADLSSPIEEAPKLLNALQAGADVAIGSRWLRA
;
A
#
# COMPACT_ATOMS: atom_id res chain seq x y z
N MET A 1 2.12 -19.75 1.46
CA MET A 1 1.09 -19.29 2.41
C MET A 1 0.78 -17.82 2.16
N PRO A 2 -0.47 -17.39 2.25
CA PRO A 2 -0.78 -15.97 2.10
C PRO A 2 -0.17 -15.15 3.24
N PRO A 3 0.17 -13.88 2.99
CA PRO A 3 0.68 -13.01 4.04
C PRO A 3 -0.39 -12.69 5.07
N THR A 4 0.04 -12.24 6.25
CA THR A 4 -0.89 -11.77 7.28
C THR A 4 -1.47 -10.41 6.92
N TYR A 5 -0.64 -9.53 6.36
CA TYR A 5 -1.02 -8.15 6.07
C TYR A 5 -0.85 -7.83 4.60
N SER A 6 -1.78 -7.06 4.06
CA SER A 6 -1.64 -6.44 2.73
C SER A 6 -1.70 -4.94 2.90
N ILE A 7 -0.66 -4.24 2.44
CA ILE A 7 -0.61 -2.78 2.45
C ILE A 7 -0.84 -2.31 1.02
N VAL A 8 -1.96 -1.63 0.79
CA VAL A 8 -2.35 -1.17 -0.54
C VAL A 8 -2.05 0.32 -0.66
N ILE A 9 -1.25 0.69 -1.65
CA ILE A 9 -0.80 2.06 -1.89
C ILE A 9 -1.19 2.46 -3.31
N PRO A 10 -2.27 3.24 -3.50
CA PRO A 10 -2.57 3.78 -4.82
C PRO A 10 -1.59 4.91 -5.16
N ALA A 11 -1.12 4.95 -6.41
CA ALA A 11 -0.15 5.94 -6.86
C ALA A 11 -0.52 6.46 -8.24
N TYR A 12 -0.50 7.79 -8.38
CA TYR A 12 -0.71 8.45 -9.65
C TYR A 12 0.23 9.64 -9.75
N ASN A 13 1.19 9.59 -10.70
CA ASN A 13 2.19 10.65 -10.90
C ASN A 13 2.91 11.03 -9.60
N GLU A 14 3.40 10.02 -8.89
CA GLU A 14 4.06 10.18 -7.59
C GLU A 14 5.57 9.96 -7.65
N SER A 15 6.19 10.15 -8.82
CA SER A 15 7.62 9.86 -9.00
C SER A 15 8.52 10.65 -8.05
N ALA A 16 8.11 11.85 -7.64
CA ALA A 16 8.90 12.67 -6.73
C ALA A 16 8.91 12.16 -5.29
N ARG A 17 7.91 11.39 -4.88
CA ARG A 17 7.70 11.02 -3.46
C ARG A 17 7.66 9.53 -3.21
N LEU A 18 7.27 8.74 -4.22
CA LEU A 18 6.97 7.33 -4.02
C LEU A 18 8.18 6.53 -3.53
N GLY A 19 9.37 6.78 -4.08
CA GLY A 19 10.57 6.06 -3.67
C GLY A 19 10.85 6.19 -2.19
N ALA A 20 10.84 7.43 -1.67
CA ALA A 20 11.06 7.68 -0.25
C ALA A 20 9.96 7.07 0.61
N SER A 21 8.70 7.14 0.14
CA SER A 21 7.57 6.54 0.85
C SER A 21 7.69 5.03 0.94
N LEU A 22 8.04 4.37 -0.17
CA LEU A 22 8.22 2.92 -0.18
C LEU A 22 9.37 2.48 0.72
N GLU A 23 10.48 3.22 0.73
CA GLU A 23 11.59 2.93 1.63
C GLU A 23 11.14 2.95 3.10
N LYS A 24 10.35 3.95 3.48
CA LYS A 24 9.84 4.06 4.85
C LYS A 24 8.89 2.91 5.20
N VAL A 25 7.97 2.58 4.30
CA VAL A 25 7.02 1.49 4.51
C VAL A 25 7.77 0.16 4.67
N LEU A 26 8.69 -0.13 3.77
CA LEU A 26 9.45 -1.38 3.81
C LEU A 26 10.33 -1.47 5.04
N ALA A 27 11.02 -0.37 5.40
CA ALA A 27 11.86 -0.36 6.59
C ALA A 27 11.03 -0.62 7.86
N TYR A 28 9.85 -0.02 7.94
CA TYR A 28 8.96 -0.23 9.09
C TYR A 28 8.47 -1.69 9.14
N VAL A 29 8.00 -2.23 8.02
CA VAL A 29 7.50 -3.59 7.94
C VAL A 29 8.59 -4.60 8.31
N HIS A 30 9.80 -4.40 7.81
CA HIS A 30 10.94 -5.27 8.16
C HIS A 30 11.32 -5.13 9.64
N ALA A 31 11.34 -3.91 10.17
CA ALA A 31 11.68 -3.68 11.57
C ALA A 31 10.67 -4.32 12.53
N GLN A 32 9.39 -4.35 12.14
CA GLN A 32 8.34 -4.98 12.94
C GLN A 32 8.27 -6.49 12.74
N GLY A 33 8.98 -7.03 11.76
CA GLY A 33 8.91 -8.46 11.44
C GLY A 33 7.56 -8.88 10.89
N TRP A 34 6.85 -7.99 10.22
CA TRP A 34 5.53 -8.30 9.68
C TRP A 34 5.61 -9.21 8.46
N ASP A 35 4.75 -10.22 8.44
CA ASP A 35 4.49 -11.03 7.26
C ASP A 35 3.48 -10.26 6.40
N ALA A 36 4.00 -9.54 5.41
CA ALA A 36 3.19 -8.59 4.64
C ALA A 36 3.53 -8.61 3.15
N GLU A 37 2.57 -8.22 2.35
CA GLU A 37 2.77 -7.81 0.95
C GLU A 37 2.46 -6.32 0.85
N VAL A 38 3.20 -5.62 -0.01
CA VAL A 38 2.97 -4.20 -0.31
C VAL A 38 2.53 -4.11 -1.75
N ILE A 39 1.26 -3.81 -1.97
CA ILE A 39 0.66 -3.74 -3.31
C ILE A 39 0.57 -2.27 -3.70
N VAL A 40 1.38 -1.87 -4.67
CA VAL A 40 1.36 -0.49 -5.19
C VAL A 40 0.56 -0.50 -6.47
N VAL A 41 -0.53 0.25 -6.50
CA VAL A 41 -1.44 0.31 -7.64
C VAL A 41 -1.12 1.56 -8.45
N ASN A 42 -0.58 1.36 -9.66
CA ASN A 42 -0.27 2.44 -10.59
C ASN A 42 -1.53 2.81 -11.37
N ASP A 43 -2.05 4.01 -11.14
CA ASP A 43 -3.29 4.47 -11.75
C ASP A 43 -3.04 5.21 -13.06
N GLY A 44 -2.34 4.57 -13.98
CA GLY A 44 -2.10 5.14 -15.31
C GLY A 44 -1.16 6.34 -15.28
N SER A 45 -0.11 6.29 -14.44
CA SER A 45 0.85 7.39 -14.34
C SER A 45 1.55 7.67 -15.66
N ARG A 46 1.77 8.95 -15.94
CA ARG A 46 2.47 9.42 -17.15
C ARG A 46 3.95 9.70 -16.90
N ASP A 47 4.36 9.75 -15.65
CA ASP A 47 5.75 9.91 -15.25
C ASP A 47 6.41 8.53 -15.05
N ASN A 48 7.55 8.48 -14.38
CA ASN A 48 8.25 7.22 -14.14
C ASN A 48 7.82 6.49 -12.86
N THR A 49 6.62 6.77 -12.36
CA THR A 49 6.07 6.10 -11.17
C THR A 49 6.12 4.57 -11.33
N GLY A 50 5.66 4.05 -12.47
CA GLY A 50 5.67 2.61 -12.73
C GLY A 50 7.07 2.00 -12.68
N GLU A 51 8.08 2.70 -13.22
CA GLU A 51 9.47 2.23 -13.18
C GLU A 51 10.00 2.16 -11.75
N ILE A 52 9.64 3.15 -10.92
CA ILE A 52 10.03 3.15 -9.51
C ILE A 52 9.47 1.92 -8.82
N ILE A 53 8.18 1.62 -9.02
CA ILE A 53 7.54 0.47 -8.41
C ILE A 53 8.21 -0.83 -8.89
N ARG A 54 8.49 -0.95 -10.18
CA ARG A 54 9.15 -2.14 -10.74
C ARG A 54 10.53 -2.36 -10.14
N THR A 55 11.27 -1.28 -9.92
CA THR A 55 12.59 -1.36 -9.28
C THR A 55 12.48 -1.90 -7.86
N PHE A 56 11.53 -1.40 -7.08
CA PHE A 56 11.32 -1.92 -5.73
C PHE A 56 10.87 -3.37 -5.74
N ALA A 57 9.99 -3.75 -6.67
CA ALA A 57 9.50 -5.12 -6.78
C ALA A 57 10.61 -6.11 -7.15
N ARG A 58 11.59 -5.67 -7.94
CA ARG A 58 12.76 -6.52 -8.26
C ARG A 58 13.68 -6.71 -7.06
N ASN A 59 13.78 -5.72 -6.19
CA ASN A 59 14.70 -5.74 -5.06
C ASN A 59 14.08 -6.32 -3.79
N ASP A 60 12.75 -6.33 -3.70
CA ASP A 60 12.05 -6.84 -2.52
C ASP A 60 10.83 -7.64 -2.96
N PRO A 61 10.80 -8.96 -2.68
CA PRO A 61 9.68 -9.82 -3.11
C PRO A 61 8.35 -9.48 -2.44
N MET A 62 8.38 -8.68 -1.38
CA MET A 62 7.18 -8.20 -0.71
C MET A 62 6.41 -7.19 -1.56
N VAL A 63 7.08 -6.45 -2.45
CA VAL A 63 6.48 -5.39 -3.24
C VAL A 63 5.87 -5.99 -4.52
N LYS A 64 4.62 -5.65 -4.78
CA LYS A 64 3.88 -6.07 -5.97
C LYS A 64 3.32 -4.85 -6.68
N LEU A 65 3.46 -4.84 -8.01
CA LEU A 65 2.89 -3.81 -8.86
C LEU A 65 1.56 -4.29 -9.43
N LEU A 66 0.52 -3.47 -9.29
CA LEU A 66 -0.71 -3.59 -10.06
C LEU A 66 -0.84 -2.38 -10.96
N GLU A 67 -1.21 -2.58 -12.20
CA GLU A 67 -1.45 -1.49 -13.13
C GLU A 67 -2.92 -1.42 -13.50
N ASN A 68 -3.54 -0.24 -13.32
CA ASN A 68 -4.89 -0.01 -13.81
C ASN A 68 -4.86 0.18 -15.33
N PRO A 69 -5.96 -0.13 -16.03
CA PRO A 69 -6.05 0.15 -17.46
C PRO A 69 -6.32 1.64 -17.70
N GLY A 70 -5.28 2.47 -17.54
CA GLY A 70 -5.35 3.92 -17.61
C GLY A 70 -5.71 4.55 -16.26
N ASN A 71 -5.91 5.87 -16.26
CA ASN A 71 -6.28 6.59 -15.05
C ASN A 71 -7.76 6.35 -14.74
N ARG A 72 -8.03 5.71 -13.60
CA ARG A 72 -9.38 5.32 -13.17
C ARG A 72 -9.79 5.97 -11.86
N GLY A 73 -8.87 6.65 -11.17
CA GLY A 73 -9.14 7.31 -9.91
C GLY A 73 -8.77 6.48 -8.69
N LYS A 74 -8.74 7.17 -7.54
CA LYS A 74 -8.29 6.57 -6.28
C LYS A 74 -9.21 5.45 -5.82
N GLY A 75 -10.52 5.63 -5.92
CA GLY A 75 -11.48 4.61 -5.50
C GLY A 75 -11.31 3.30 -6.27
N TYR A 76 -11.12 3.40 -7.57
CA TYR A 76 -10.85 2.23 -8.41
C TYR A 76 -9.54 1.55 -8.00
N SER A 77 -8.49 2.34 -7.75
CA SER A 77 -7.18 1.82 -7.37
C SER A 77 -7.23 1.07 -6.05
N VAL A 78 -7.91 1.65 -5.06
CA VAL A 78 -8.10 1.00 -3.74
C VAL A 78 -8.85 -0.31 -3.91
N ARG A 79 -9.93 -0.30 -4.67
CA ARG A 79 -10.72 -1.50 -4.93
C ARG A 79 -9.90 -2.57 -5.66
N ASN A 80 -9.13 -2.17 -6.68
CA ASN A 80 -8.29 -3.10 -7.43
C ASN A 80 -7.24 -3.74 -6.52
N GLY A 81 -6.58 -2.93 -5.70
CA GLY A 81 -5.63 -3.45 -4.72
C GLY A 81 -6.27 -4.42 -3.73
N MET A 82 -7.46 -4.07 -3.23
CA MET A 82 -8.19 -4.94 -2.30
C MET A 82 -8.56 -6.28 -2.92
N LEU A 83 -8.99 -6.27 -4.20
CA LEU A 83 -9.37 -7.51 -4.90
C LEU A 83 -8.19 -8.44 -5.13
N HIS A 84 -6.98 -7.91 -5.20
CA HIS A 84 -5.74 -8.68 -5.38
C HIS A 84 -5.03 -8.99 -4.07
N ALA A 85 -5.44 -8.37 -2.97
CA ALA A 85 -4.80 -8.57 -1.67
C ALA A 85 -5.11 -9.98 -1.14
N GLU A 86 -4.07 -10.65 -0.65
CA GLU A 86 -4.18 -12.00 -0.10
C GLU A 86 -4.08 -12.00 1.43
N GLY A 87 -3.70 -10.87 2.01
CA GLY A 87 -3.52 -10.75 3.45
C GLY A 87 -4.83 -10.88 4.23
N ARG A 88 -4.71 -11.36 5.44
CA ARG A 88 -5.83 -11.44 6.36
C ARG A 88 -6.34 -10.06 6.76
N PHE A 89 -5.42 -9.10 6.88
CA PHE A 89 -5.74 -7.71 7.20
C PHE A 89 -5.26 -6.84 6.06
N ILE A 90 -6.08 -5.88 5.63
CA ILE A 90 -5.77 -4.97 4.54
C ILE A 90 -5.68 -3.56 5.08
N VAL A 91 -4.54 -2.90 4.84
CA VAL A 91 -4.28 -1.52 5.26
C VAL A 91 -4.07 -0.68 4.01
N PHE A 92 -4.72 0.46 3.93
CA PHE A 92 -4.54 1.40 2.83
C PHE A 92 -3.69 2.57 3.29
N SER A 93 -2.78 3.01 2.42
CA SER A 93 -1.91 4.14 2.70
C SER A 93 -1.76 4.98 1.44
N ASP A 94 -1.62 6.30 1.59
CA ASP A 94 -1.34 7.18 0.47
C ASP A 94 0.14 7.12 0.08
N ALA A 95 0.42 7.35 -1.20
CA ALA A 95 1.78 7.33 -1.73
C ALA A 95 2.69 8.42 -1.14
N ASP A 96 2.11 9.49 -0.61
CA ASP A 96 2.84 10.57 0.03
C ASP A 96 2.97 10.41 1.55
N LEU A 97 2.45 9.31 2.10
CA LEU A 97 2.42 9.03 3.54
C LEU A 97 1.87 10.21 4.34
N SER A 98 0.75 10.78 3.88
CA SER A 98 0.07 11.84 4.63
C SER A 98 -0.34 11.37 6.03
N SER A 99 -0.51 10.05 6.22
CA SER A 99 -0.49 9.41 7.54
C SER A 99 0.77 8.56 7.63
N PRO A 100 1.65 8.81 8.62
CA PRO A 100 2.87 8.02 8.75
C PRO A 100 2.57 6.53 8.97
N ILE A 101 3.41 5.67 8.39
CA ILE A 101 3.28 4.21 8.59
C ILE A 101 3.36 3.82 10.06
N GLU A 102 4.01 4.63 10.88
CA GLU A 102 4.13 4.42 12.34
C GLU A 102 2.76 4.41 13.04
N GLU A 103 1.72 4.94 12.38
CA GLU A 103 0.36 4.85 12.90
C GLU A 103 -0.32 3.51 12.58
N ALA A 104 0.31 2.67 11.78
CA ALA A 104 -0.24 1.37 11.40
C ALA A 104 -0.60 0.48 12.61
N PRO A 105 0.14 0.48 13.73
CA PRO A 105 -0.28 -0.29 14.89
C PRO A 105 -1.67 0.07 15.40
N LYS A 106 -2.05 1.34 15.33
CA LYS A 106 -3.40 1.77 15.71
C LYS A 106 -4.45 1.21 14.77
N LEU A 107 -4.14 1.17 13.46
CA LEU A 107 -5.01 0.60 12.45
C LEU A 107 -5.19 -0.89 12.67
N LEU A 108 -4.10 -1.59 12.94
CA LEU A 108 -4.12 -3.02 13.20
C LEU A 108 -4.93 -3.36 14.45
N ASN A 109 -4.81 -2.54 15.49
CA ASN A 109 -5.63 -2.71 16.69
C ASN A 109 -7.12 -2.57 16.38
N ALA A 110 -7.48 -1.62 15.51
CA ALA A 110 -8.87 -1.44 15.09
C ALA A 110 -9.37 -2.67 14.32
N LEU A 111 -8.54 -3.24 13.43
CA LEU A 111 -8.88 -4.46 12.69
C LEU A 111 -9.07 -5.65 13.62
N GLN A 112 -8.17 -5.82 14.58
CA GLN A 112 -8.26 -6.90 15.56
C GLN A 112 -9.47 -6.74 16.48
N ALA A 113 -9.92 -5.50 16.68
CA ALA A 113 -11.13 -5.21 17.47
C ALA A 113 -12.43 -5.41 16.67
N GLY A 114 -12.35 -5.81 15.39
CA GLY A 114 -13.50 -6.17 14.59
C GLY A 114 -13.74 -5.37 13.33
N ALA A 115 -12.89 -4.38 13.00
CA ALA A 115 -12.98 -3.71 11.71
C ALA A 115 -12.30 -4.57 10.64
N ASP A 116 -12.89 -4.67 9.45
CA ASP A 116 -12.33 -5.48 8.36
C ASP A 116 -11.34 -4.70 7.49
N VAL A 117 -11.47 -3.37 7.44
CA VAL A 117 -10.67 -2.49 6.60
C VAL A 117 -10.29 -1.25 7.37
N ALA A 118 -9.02 -0.85 7.27
CA ALA A 118 -8.54 0.41 7.85
C ALA A 118 -7.79 1.20 6.79
N ILE A 119 -7.91 2.54 6.82
CA ILE A 119 -7.31 3.43 5.85
C ILE A 119 -6.23 4.27 6.53
N GLY A 120 -4.97 4.17 6.03
CA GLY A 120 -3.81 4.77 6.67
C GLY A 120 -3.77 6.29 6.65
N SER A 121 -4.33 6.95 5.61
CA SER A 121 -4.32 8.41 5.52
C SER A 121 -5.52 9.05 6.21
N ARG A 122 -6.61 8.33 6.34
CA ARG A 122 -7.83 8.80 6.98
C ARG A 122 -8.51 7.65 7.66
N TRP A 123 -8.78 7.82 8.93
CA TRP A 123 -9.61 6.88 9.64
C TRP A 123 -11.04 7.04 9.16
N LEU A 124 -11.57 6.01 8.52
CA LEU A 124 -13.01 5.88 8.44
C LEU A 124 -13.44 5.17 9.71
N ARG A 125 -13.99 5.94 10.61
CA ARG A 125 -14.65 5.35 11.76
C ARG A 125 -15.92 4.68 11.27
N ALA A 126 -15.94 3.38 11.46
CA ALA A 126 -17.18 2.66 11.24
C ALA A 126 -18.23 3.15 12.24
#